data_342c3a34ef5f8d194663baba21aaeaf3
#
_entry.id   342c3a34ef5f8d194663baba21aaeaf3
#
_cell.length_a   1.000
_cell.length_b   1.000
_cell.length_c   1.000
_cell.angle_alpha   90.00
_cell.angle_beta   90.00
_cell.angle_gamma   90.00
#
_symmetry.space_group_name_H-M   'P 1'
#
loop_
_entity.id
_entity.type
_entity.pdbx_description
1 polymer ?
#
loop_
_entity_poly.entity_id
_entity_poly.type
_entity_poly.pdbx_seq_one_letter_code
_entity_poly.pdbx_strand_id
1 'polypeptide(L)'
;MRTEDLIQQLVEEARQTMDNLRDEVRDVGDEAERATRETENSLELRTRDRYRKLIAKIDKALKRIEEGRYGFCEETDEEIGIERLEARPIATLSLDAQERWEHRQKQMGD
;
A
#
# COMPACT_ATOMS: atom_id res chain seq x y z
N MET A 1 -0.55 28.28 -10.38
CA MET A 1 -0.82 27.36 -9.27
C MET A 1 0.41 27.23 -8.41
N ARG A 2 0.28 27.38 -7.12
CA ARG A 2 1.43 27.27 -6.21
C ARG A 2 1.82 25.80 -6.06
N THR A 3 3.11 25.56 -5.84
CA THR A 3 3.63 24.20 -5.65
C THR A 3 2.93 23.47 -4.48
N GLU A 4 2.64 24.21 -3.41
CA GLU A 4 1.95 23.68 -2.25
C GLU A 4 0.52 23.19 -2.58
N ASP A 5 -0.18 23.95 -3.44
CA ASP A 5 -1.53 23.59 -3.88
C ASP A 5 -1.51 22.33 -4.73
N LEU A 6 -0.48 22.18 -5.59
CA LEU A 6 -0.29 20.98 -6.39
C LEU A 6 -0.03 19.75 -5.54
N ILE A 7 0.84 19.88 -4.53
CA ILE A 7 1.15 18.80 -3.61
C ILE A 7 -0.11 18.39 -2.85
N GLN A 8 -0.88 19.38 -2.37
CA GLN A 8 -2.10 19.13 -1.62
C GLN A 8 -3.14 18.41 -2.49
N GLN A 9 -3.25 18.82 -3.75
CA GLN A 9 -4.15 18.17 -4.70
C GLN A 9 -3.76 16.72 -4.96
N LEU A 10 -2.47 16.46 -5.15
CA LEU A 10 -1.95 15.11 -5.36
C LEU A 10 -2.19 14.21 -4.16
N VAL A 11 -2.01 14.75 -2.95
CA VAL A 11 -2.26 14.02 -1.71
C VAL A 11 -3.75 13.67 -1.59
N GLU A 12 -4.64 14.60 -1.92
CA GLU A 12 -6.08 14.36 -1.86
C GLU A 12 -6.54 13.32 -2.88
N GLU A 13 -6.01 13.37 -4.10
CA GLU A 13 -6.27 12.37 -5.12
C GLU A 13 -5.79 10.99 -4.68
N ALA A 14 -4.60 10.92 -4.07
CA ALA A 14 -4.06 9.67 -3.54
C ALA A 14 -4.96 9.12 -2.43
N ARG A 15 -5.43 9.97 -1.53
CA ARG A 15 -6.34 9.56 -0.45
C ARG A 15 -7.61 8.94 -1.03
N GLN A 16 -8.21 9.58 -2.02
CA GLN A 16 -9.43 9.08 -2.65
C GLN A 16 -9.20 7.74 -3.36
N THR A 17 -8.08 7.62 -4.08
CA THR A 17 -7.68 6.38 -4.73
C THR A 17 -7.54 5.25 -3.71
N MET A 18 -6.92 5.55 -2.56
CA MET A 18 -6.73 4.57 -1.50
C MET A 18 -8.02 4.14 -0.83
N ASP A 19 -8.93 5.08 -0.59
CA ASP A 19 -10.24 4.77 -0.01
C ASP A 19 -11.04 3.85 -0.93
N ASN A 20 -11.04 4.14 -2.24
CA ASN A 20 -11.72 3.31 -3.22
C ASN A 20 -11.11 1.92 -3.30
N LEU A 21 -9.79 1.84 -3.33
CA LEU A 21 -9.07 0.57 -3.38
C LEU A 21 -9.31 -0.25 -2.12
N ARG A 22 -9.34 0.40 -0.97
CA ARG A 22 -9.62 -0.25 0.32
C ARG A 22 -10.99 -0.93 0.31
N ASP A 23 -12.01 -0.23 -0.19
CA ASP A 23 -13.36 -0.78 -0.27
C ASP A 23 -13.43 -1.97 -1.21
N GLU A 24 -12.83 -1.86 -2.41
CA GLU A 24 -12.76 -2.97 -3.36
C GLU A 24 -12.07 -4.19 -2.79
N VAL A 25 -10.91 -3.99 -2.17
CA VAL A 25 -10.11 -5.09 -1.59
C VAL A 25 -10.86 -5.73 -0.43
N ARG A 26 -11.53 -4.94 0.39
CA ARG A 26 -12.32 -5.45 1.52
C ARG A 26 -13.46 -6.33 1.04
N ASP A 27 -14.19 -5.90 0.01
CA ASP A 27 -15.30 -6.67 -0.54
C ASP A 27 -14.84 -8.03 -1.07
N VAL A 28 -13.75 -8.07 -1.82
CA VAL A 28 -13.18 -9.32 -2.33
C VAL A 28 -12.65 -10.18 -1.19
N GLY A 29 -12.02 -9.56 -0.19
CA GLY A 29 -11.53 -10.25 1.00
C GLY A 29 -12.65 -10.89 1.81
N ASP A 30 -13.79 -10.22 1.93
CA ASP A 30 -14.96 -10.75 2.64
C ASP A 30 -15.54 -11.96 1.90
N GLU A 31 -15.59 -11.92 0.57
CA GLU A 31 -16.01 -13.09 -0.23
C GLU A 31 -15.06 -14.26 -0.04
N ALA A 32 -13.74 -14.01 -0.08
CA ALA A 32 -12.75 -15.06 0.13
C ALA A 32 -12.85 -15.66 1.53
N GLU A 33 -13.12 -14.83 2.53
CA GLU A 33 -13.31 -15.31 3.92
C GLU A 33 -14.55 -16.19 4.05
N ARG A 34 -15.64 -15.80 3.40
CA ARG A 34 -16.89 -16.56 3.39
C ARG A 34 -16.69 -17.94 2.72
N ALA A 35 -16.04 -17.95 1.56
CA ALA A 35 -15.73 -19.18 0.84
C ALA A 35 -14.84 -20.11 1.66
N THR A 36 -13.87 -19.55 2.38
CA THR A 36 -12.98 -20.32 3.27
C THR A 36 -13.75 -21.01 4.38
N ARG A 37 -14.76 -20.37 4.96
CA ARG A 37 -15.59 -20.97 6.01
C ARG A 37 -16.33 -22.20 5.50
N GLU A 38 -16.73 -22.20 4.24
CA GLU A 38 -17.49 -23.29 3.64
C GLU A 38 -16.60 -24.45 3.19
N THR A 39 -15.42 -24.16 2.64
CA THR A 39 -14.62 -25.14 1.93
C THR A 39 -13.27 -25.49 2.57
N GLU A 40 -12.77 -24.67 3.50
CA GLU A 40 -11.43 -24.79 4.10
C GLU A 40 -10.31 -24.91 3.05
N ASN A 41 -10.50 -24.32 1.90
CA ASN A 41 -9.56 -24.41 0.78
C ASN A 41 -8.30 -23.57 1.06
N SER A 42 -7.11 -24.20 0.93
CA SER A 42 -5.83 -23.53 1.20
C SER A 42 -5.56 -22.36 0.25
N LEU A 43 -6.04 -22.43 -1.01
CA LEU A 43 -5.90 -21.34 -1.96
C LEU A 43 -6.72 -20.12 -1.54
N GLU A 44 -7.93 -20.33 -1.05
CA GLU A 44 -8.80 -19.28 -0.53
C GLU A 44 -8.22 -18.64 0.72
N LEU A 45 -7.58 -19.44 1.58
CA LEU A 45 -6.88 -18.93 2.77
C LEU A 45 -5.72 -18.02 2.38
N ARG A 46 -4.93 -18.40 1.37
CA ARG A 46 -3.84 -17.57 0.86
C ARG A 46 -4.36 -16.27 0.25
N THR A 47 -5.47 -16.33 -0.47
CA THR A 47 -6.10 -15.16 -1.07
C THR A 47 -6.58 -14.20 0.01
N ARG A 48 -7.24 -14.72 1.05
CA ARG A 48 -7.67 -13.93 2.20
C ARG A 48 -6.50 -13.23 2.87
N ASP A 49 -5.41 -13.94 3.13
CA ASP A 49 -4.22 -13.37 3.76
C ASP A 49 -3.59 -12.28 2.90
N ARG A 50 -3.56 -12.48 1.58
CA ARG A 50 -3.06 -11.48 0.64
C ARG A 50 -3.87 -10.19 0.72
N TYR A 51 -5.20 -10.29 0.76
CA TYR A 51 -6.07 -9.11 0.86
C TYR A 51 -5.92 -8.41 2.21
N ARG A 52 -5.78 -9.15 3.29
CA ARG A 52 -5.51 -8.56 4.61
C ARG A 52 -4.21 -7.76 4.63
N LYS A 53 -3.17 -8.30 4.04
CA LYS A 53 -1.87 -7.60 3.93
C LYS A 53 -1.98 -6.34 3.09
N LEU A 54 -2.73 -6.41 2.00
CA LEU A 54 -2.94 -5.24 1.13
C LEU A 54 -3.73 -4.14 1.86
N ILE A 55 -4.77 -4.50 2.60
CA ILE A 55 -5.53 -3.54 3.41
C ILE A 55 -4.62 -2.88 4.45
N ALA A 56 -3.76 -3.65 5.12
CA ALA A 56 -2.82 -3.11 6.09
C ALA A 56 -1.87 -2.08 5.45
N LYS A 57 -1.41 -2.33 4.23
CA LYS A 57 -0.56 -1.40 3.49
C LYS A 57 -1.32 -0.12 3.10
N ILE A 58 -2.58 -0.27 2.70
CA ILE A 58 -3.44 0.87 2.38
C ILE A 58 -3.67 1.72 3.62
N ASP A 59 -4.00 1.10 4.74
CA ASP A 59 -4.21 1.80 6.02
C ASP A 59 -2.95 2.54 6.47
N LYS A 60 -1.79 1.93 6.29
CA LYS A 60 -0.51 2.56 6.59
C LYS A 60 -0.28 3.80 5.73
N ALA A 61 -0.58 3.72 4.43
CA ALA A 61 -0.45 4.85 3.52
C ALA A 61 -1.40 5.99 3.90
N LEU A 62 -2.65 5.66 4.24
CA LEU A 62 -3.63 6.65 4.71
C LEU A 62 -3.16 7.34 5.98
N LYS A 63 -2.60 6.60 6.91
CA LYS A 63 -2.05 7.15 8.14
C LYS A 63 -0.89 8.11 7.85
N ARG A 64 -0.03 7.76 6.91
CA ARG A 64 1.07 8.64 6.50
C ARG A 64 0.57 9.93 5.86
N ILE A 65 -0.55 9.88 5.15
CA ILE A 65 -1.20 11.09 4.62
C ILE A 65 -1.65 11.99 5.78
N GLU A 66 -2.30 11.42 6.80
CA GLU A 66 -2.75 12.17 7.97
C GLU A 66 -1.61 12.80 8.74
N GLU A 67 -0.47 12.11 8.83
CA GLU A 67 0.72 12.59 9.52
C GLU A 67 1.57 13.55 8.70
N GLY A 68 1.24 13.78 7.42
CA GLY A 68 2.02 14.62 6.53
C GLY A 68 3.31 13.99 6.04
N ARG A 69 3.39 12.66 6.06
CA ARG A 69 4.59 11.91 5.65
C ARG A 69 4.44 11.20 4.32
N TYR A 70 3.26 11.24 3.73
CA TYR A 70 3.01 10.57 2.47
C TYR A 70 3.93 11.12 1.37
N GLY A 71 4.51 10.23 0.56
CA GLY A 71 5.42 10.60 -0.51
C GLY A 71 6.88 10.63 -0.13
N PHE A 72 7.19 10.39 1.16
CA PHE A 72 8.55 10.32 1.67
C PHE A 72 8.88 8.89 2.08
N CYS A 73 10.10 8.46 1.80
CA CYS A 73 10.56 7.12 2.13
C CYS A 73 10.64 6.93 3.65
N GLU A 74 10.05 5.87 4.18
CA GLU A 74 10.05 5.62 5.61
C GLU A 74 11.43 5.25 6.17
N GLU A 75 12.38 4.82 5.33
CA GLU A 75 13.74 4.51 5.75
C GLU A 75 14.69 5.71 5.66
N THR A 76 14.57 6.52 4.60
CA THR A 76 15.56 7.55 4.29
C THR A 76 15.04 8.97 4.40
N ASP A 77 13.72 9.16 4.52
CA ASP A 77 13.02 10.45 4.47
C ASP A 77 13.18 11.19 3.14
N GLU A 78 13.77 10.56 2.12
CA GLU A 78 13.86 11.12 0.79
C GLU A 78 12.52 11.03 0.06
N GLU A 79 12.30 11.89 -0.90
CA GLU A 79 11.11 11.85 -1.73
C GLU A 79 11.05 10.53 -2.52
N ILE A 80 9.88 9.91 -2.53
CA ILE A 80 9.65 8.69 -3.32
C ILE A 80 9.56 9.02 -4.80
N GLY A 81 8.94 10.15 -5.13
CA GLY A 81 8.76 10.60 -6.51
C GLY A 81 7.35 10.36 -7.02
N ILE A 82 6.85 11.30 -7.80
CA ILE A 82 5.47 11.29 -8.30
C ILE A 82 5.23 10.09 -9.21
N GLU A 83 6.17 9.77 -10.08
CA GLU A 83 6.02 8.65 -11.02
C GLU A 83 5.80 7.32 -10.29
N ARG A 84 6.58 7.08 -9.24
CA ARG A 84 6.45 5.86 -8.45
C ARG A 84 5.12 5.83 -7.69
N LEU A 85 4.70 6.98 -7.14
CA LEU A 85 3.43 7.07 -6.41
C LEU A 85 2.22 6.90 -7.32
N GLU A 86 2.28 7.39 -8.55
CA GLU A 86 1.23 7.17 -9.53
C GLU A 86 1.10 5.69 -9.89
N ALA A 87 2.24 5.00 -10.03
CA ALA A 87 2.27 3.57 -10.32
C ALA A 87 1.89 2.72 -9.11
N ARG A 88 2.32 3.14 -7.91
CA ARG A 88 2.05 2.43 -6.66
C ARG A 88 1.69 3.41 -5.55
N PRO A 89 0.41 3.81 -5.45
CA PRO A 89 -0.02 4.80 -4.44
C PRO A 89 0.28 4.39 -2.99
N ILE A 90 0.39 3.10 -2.72
CA ILE A 90 0.67 2.57 -1.38
C ILE A 90 2.18 2.50 -1.05
N ALA A 91 3.05 2.94 -1.96
CA ALA A 91 4.50 2.87 -1.75
C ALA A 91 4.92 3.73 -0.55
N THR A 92 5.69 3.14 0.35
CA THR A 92 6.27 3.81 1.53
C THR A 92 7.79 3.83 1.49
N LEU A 93 8.39 3.19 0.49
CA LEU A 93 9.83 3.12 0.30
C LEU A 93 10.20 3.68 -1.07
N SER A 94 11.33 4.38 -1.15
CA SER A 94 11.93 4.76 -2.42
C SER A 94 12.35 3.50 -3.18
N LEU A 95 12.58 3.61 -4.47
CA LEU A 95 13.00 2.46 -5.28
C LEU A 95 14.27 1.82 -4.72
N ASP A 96 15.25 2.63 -4.36
CA ASP A 96 16.51 2.14 -3.79
C ASP A 96 16.30 1.43 -2.46
N ALA A 97 15.46 1.99 -1.58
CA ALA A 97 15.15 1.38 -0.30
C ALA A 97 14.39 0.07 -0.47
N GLN A 98 13.48 0.00 -1.44
CA GLN A 98 12.73 -1.21 -1.76
C GLN A 98 13.67 -2.31 -2.25
N GLU A 99 14.61 -1.98 -3.13
CA GLU A 99 15.60 -2.92 -3.63
C GLU A 99 16.50 -3.44 -2.52
N ARG A 100 16.94 -2.57 -1.60
CA ARG A 100 17.75 -2.99 -0.44
C ARG A 100 16.97 -3.93 0.47
N TRP A 101 15.70 -3.63 0.71
CA TRP A 101 14.84 -4.48 1.52
C TRP A 101 14.66 -5.86 0.90
N GLU A 102 14.38 -5.93 -0.41
CA GLU A 102 14.24 -7.18 -1.15
C GLU A 102 15.53 -8.00 -1.12
N HIS A 103 16.67 -7.35 -1.27
CA HIS A 103 17.98 -8.00 -1.20
C HIS A 103 18.21 -8.63 0.17
N ARG A 104 17.89 -7.91 1.25
CA ARG A 104 18.01 -8.46 2.60
C ARG A 104 17.07 -9.64 2.82
N GLN A 105 15.87 -9.59 2.27
CA GLN A 105 14.91 -10.70 2.37
C GLN A 105 15.44 -11.96 1.68
N LYS A 106 16.07 -11.82 0.52
CA LYS A 106 16.67 -12.94 -0.18
C LYS A 106 17.81 -13.60 0.61
N GLN A 107 18.61 -12.79 1.30
CA GLN A 107 19.71 -13.30 2.12
C GLN A 107 19.21 -14.01 3.38
N MET A 108 18.08 -13.61 3.91
CA MET A 108 17.51 -14.15 5.15
C MET A 108 16.50 -15.27 4.90
N GLY A 109 15.98 -15.36 3.69
CA GLY A 109 14.83 -16.19 3.36
C GLY A 109 15.10 -17.65 3.10
N ASP A 110 16.37 -18.06 3.03
CA ASP A 110 16.71 -19.47 2.76
C ASP A 110 17.18 -20.21 4.02
#